data_c672c1f4b31d3fce7d1e471fb8f72b32
#
_entry.id   c672c1f4b31d3fce7d1e471fb8f72b32
#
_cell.length_a   1.000
_cell.length_b   1.000
_cell.length_c   1.000
_cell.angle_alpha   90.00
_cell.angle_beta   90.00
_cell.angle_gamma   90.00
#
_symmetry.space_group_name_H-M   'P 1'
#
loop_
_entity.id
_entity.type
_entity.pdbx_description
1 polymer ?
#
loop_
_entity_poly.entity_id
_entity_poly.type
_entity_poly.pdbx_seq_one_letter_code
_entity_poly.pdbx_strand_id
1 'polypeptide(L)'
;MELILKQYDIPLLRFSATNDSSTPEIEVHWINEDQRHLLPLDMELSPEGISRWMRRRTIPRNRAYVNRLLAKCGLNANRPMGILALCKGLSVDDSYWVVEEGFEGTFEKYNLFENRFSEVLALIAFTGYGSSNRSSLASSPEFTTNGMLPKCWRRISGKVTLYKGGTDGGYNTGAEPYCEYYAAQVAAAMGIDAIPYGLSQWKGRLCSTCELFTDIDHAYMPIGNLVQRGGFDAVAAYYENLSEPFQKAFRDMLVFDAVICNTDRHYGNFGFMIDNKTNTIAAPAPLFDHGNSLFNQAGPEDYESAEAFQQYIDTLVPCVYDDFFATAKRFMADENREQLRKLLGFRFKRHVRYNLPPKRLKLMEEQVRKRAMRLLENKD
;
A
#
# COMPACT_ATOMS: atom_id res chain seq x y z
N MET A 1 -14.33 -1.37 27.69
CA MET A 1 -15.16 -1.88 26.58
C MET A 1 -14.88 -3.36 26.43
N GLU A 2 -15.95 -4.17 26.41
CA GLU A 2 -15.82 -5.60 26.10
C GLU A 2 -15.89 -5.79 24.58
N LEU A 3 -14.92 -6.45 24.01
CA LEU A 3 -14.69 -6.55 22.60
C LEU A 3 -14.49 -8.01 22.14
N ILE A 4 -14.88 -8.28 20.90
CA ILE A 4 -14.67 -9.57 20.25
C ILE A 4 -13.95 -9.31 18.93
N LEU A 5 -12.76 -9.89 18.77
CA LEU A 5 -12.11 -10.05 17.47
C LEU A 5 -12.75 -11.22 16.73
N LYS A 6 -13.17 -10.97 15.52
CA LYS A 6 -13.73 -11.99 14.63
C LYS A 6 -12.96 -12.02 13.30
N GLN A 7 -12.93 -13.20 12.68
CA GLN A 7 -12.69 -13.36 11.25
C GLN A 7 -13.99 -13.83 10.60
N TYR A 8 -14.49 -13.10 9.62
CA TYR A 8 -15.90 -13.24 9.20
C TYR A 8 -16.83 -13.17 10.43
N ASP A 9 -17.67 -14.17 10.64
CA ASP A 9 -18.52 -14.27 11.84
C ASP A 9 -17.95 -15.20 12.91
N ILE A 10 -16.76 -15.76 12.74
CA ILE A 10 -16.10 -16.66 13.69
C ILE A 10 -15.45 -15.82 14.79
N PRO A 11 -15.87 -15.92 16.07
CA PRO A 11 -15.20 -15.25 17.18
C PRO A 11 -13.87 -15.94 17.48
N LEU A 12 -12.80 -15.16 17.57
CA LEU A 12 -11.45 -15.66 17.79
C LEU A 12 -10.89 -15.28 19.18
N LEU A 13 -11.20 -14.07 19.65
CA LEU A 13 -10.67 -13.52 20.87
C LEU A 13 -11.69 -12.63 21.55
N ARG A 14 -11.87 -12.76 22.90
CA ARG A 14 -12.62 -11.81 23.73
C ARG A 14 -11.65 -11.10 24.66
N PHE A 15 -11.76 -9.79 24.74
CA PHE A 15 -10.88 -8.96 25.55
C PHE A 15 -11.56 -7.66 25.94
N SER A 16 -11.13 -7.06 27.04
CA SER A 16 -11.50 -5.70 27.40
C SER A 16 -10.41 -4.72 27.00
N ALA A 17 -10.82 -3.48 26.72
CA ALA A 17 -9.91 -2.38 26.40
C ALA A 17 -10.36 -1.09 27.08
N THR A 18 -9.40 -0.31 27.64
CA THR A 18 -9.68 1.02 28.20
C THR A 18 -10.00 2.02 27.08
N ASN A 19 -10.98 2.90 27.29
CA ASN A 19 -11.50 3.78 26.23
C ASN A 19 -10.80 5.14 26.15
N ASP A 20 -10.21 5.64 27.23
CA ASP A 20 -9.76 7.03 27.37
C ASP A 20 -8.25 7.24 27.16
N SER A 21 -7.53 6.21 26.74
CA SER A 21 -6.07 6.26 26.52
C SER A 21 -5.71 6.23 25.04
N SER A 22 -4.64 6.94 24.68
CA SER A 22 -4.00 6.80 23.36
C SER A 22 -3.32 5.43 23.17
N THR A 23 -3.09 4.72 24.27
CA THR A 23 -2.60 3.34 24.32
C THR A 23 -3.55 2.56 25.21
N PRO A 24 -4.54 1.86 24.65
CA PRO A 24 -5.49 1.08 25.44
C PRO A 24 -4.79 -0.02 26.24
N GLU A 25 -5.14 -0.17 27.51
CA GLU A 25 -4.80 -1.33 28.29
C GLU A 25 -5.74 -2.46 27.90
N ILE A 26 -5.17 -3.64 27.66
CA ILE A 26 -5.88 -4.82 27.17
C ILE A 26 -5.84 -5.90 28.23
N GLU A 27 -6.99 -6.52 28.47
CA GLU A 27 -7.11 -7.75 29.27
C GLU A 27 -7.81 -8.80 28.43
N VAL A 28 -7.16 -9.96 28.24
CA VAL A 28 -7.69 -11.08 27.45
C VAL A 28 -8.52 -11.98 28.35
N HIS A 29 -9.76 -12.24 27.98
CA HIS A 29 -10.69 -13.07 28.74
C HIS A 29 -10.89 -14.47 28.16
N TRP A 30 -10.80 -14.60 26.82
CA TRP A 30 -11.02 -15.88 26.15
C TRP A 30 -10.37 -15.91 24.77
N ILE A 31 -9.85 -17.08 24.39
CA ILE A 31 -9.30 -17.40 23.09
C ILE A 31 -10.04 -18.62 22.55
N ASN A 32 -10.43 -18.59 21.28
CA ASN A 32 -11.00 -19.74 20.59
C ASN A 32 -9.88 -20.72 20.20
N GLU A 33 -9.59 -21.69 21.06
CA GLU A 33 -8.51 -22.64 20.84
C GLU A 33 -8.76 -23.52 19.61
N ASP A 34 -10.01 -23.88 19.29
CA ASP A 34 -10.37 -24.68 18.12
C ASP A 34 -10.08 -23.94 16.80
N GLN A 35 -10.14 -22.60 16.82
CA GLN A 35 -9.90 -21.74 15.66
C GLN A 35 -8.64 -20.87 15.83
N ARG A 36 -7.72 -21.27 16.71
CA ARG A 36 -6.50 -20.50 17.01
C ARG A 36 -5.65 -20.22 15.77
N HIS A 37 -5.65 -21.12 14.79
CA HIS A 37 -4.96 -21.00 13.53
C HIS A 37 -5.46 -19.83 12.65
N LEU A 38 -6.69 -19.35 12.91
CA LEU A 38 -7.29 -18.20 12.21
C LEU A 38 -6.94 -16.85 12.85
N LEU A 39 -6.23 -16.80 13.96
CA LEU A 39 -5.76 -15.53 14.53
C LEU A 39 -4.85 -14.80 13.55
N PRO A 40 -4.87 -13.45 13.49
CA PRO A 40 -4.02 -12.70 12.58
C PRO A 40 -2.55 -13.10 12.69
N LEU A 41 -1.92 -13.44 11.57
CA LEU A 41 -0.51 -13.90 11.53
C LEU A 41 0.49 -12.90 12.10
N ASP A 42 0.14 -11.61 12.08
CA ASP A 42 0.97 -10.50 12.53
C ASP A 42 0.59 -9.99 13.94
N MET A 43 -0.27 -10.73 14.66
CA MET A 43 -0.71 -10.38 16.01
C MET A 43 -0.07 -11.30 17.07
N GLU A 44 0.79 -10.72 17.87
CA GLU A 44 1.27 -11.40 19.09
C GLU A 44 0.14 -11.46 20.13
N LEU A 45 -0.08 -12.64 20.71
CA LEU A 45 -1.09 -12.87 21.75
C LEU A 45 -0.61 -12.38 23.12
N SER A 46 -0.29 -11.09 23.20
CA SER A 46 0.00 -10.36 24.42
C SER A 46 -0.84 -9.08 24.46
N PRO A 47 -1.12 -8.48 25.63
CA PRO A 47 -1.82 -7.20 25.72
C PRO A 47 -1.22 -6.13 24.81
N GLU A 48 0.10 -6.02 24.76
CA GLU A 48 0.84 -5.07 23.91
C GLU A 48 0.73 -5.41 22.44
N GLY A 49 0.77 -6.70 22.09
CA GLY A 49 0.63 -7.20 20.71
C GLY A 49 -0.76 -6.92 20.15
N ILE A 50 -1.80 -7.21 20.90
CA ILE A 50 -3.20 -6.94 20.55
C ILE A 50 -3.42 -5.42 20.41
N SER A 51 -2.93 -4.62 21.38
CA SER A 51 -3.00 -3.15 21.33
C SER A 51 -2.29 -2.59 20.08
N ARG A 52 -1.14 -3.13 19.73
CA ARG A 52 -0.38 -2.77 18.53
C ARG A 52 -1.15 -3.10 17.25
N TRP A 53 -1.73 -4.30 17.17
CA TRP A 53 -2.54 -4.76 16.06
C TRP A 53 -3.78 -3.87 15.86
N MET A 54 -4.53 -3.56 16.92
CA MET A 54 -5.68 -2.66 16.86
C MET A 54 -5.33 -1.25 16.39
N ARG A 55 -4.18 -0.71 16.83
CA ARG A 55 -3.73 0.62 16.38
C ARG A 55 -3.41 0.66 14.88
N ARG A 56 -2.90 -0.43 14.30
CA ARG A 56 -2.71 -0.53 12.84
C ARG A 56 -4.03 -0.53 12.07
N ARG A 57 -5.13 -0.84 12.73
CA ARG A 57 -6.50 -0.82 12.17
C ARG A 57 -7.23 0.51 12.39
N THR A 58 -6.48 1.56 12.60
CA THR A 58 -7.00 2.92 12.66
C THR A 58 -6.20 3.83 11.74
N ILE A 59 -6.84 4.90 11.28
CA ILE A 59 -6.24 5.85 10.34
C ILE A 59 -4.92 6.42 10.86
N PRO A 60 -3.83 6.41 10.07
CA PRO A 60 -2.55 6.99 10.47
C PRO A 60 -2.66 8.50 10.70
N ARG A 61 -1.98 9.01 11.75
CA ARG A 61 -2.01 10.43 12.11
C ARG A 61 -1.42 11.36 11.06
N ASN A 62 -0.50 10.87 10.25
CA ASN A 62 0.19 11.60 9.17
C ASN A 62 -0.56 11.54 7.83
N ARG A 63 -1.72 10.89 7.74
CA ARG A 63 -2.52 10.86 6.52
C ARG A 63 -3.08 12.25 6.20
N ALA A 64 -3.10 12.62 4.93
CA ALA A 64 -3.73 13.85 4.48
C ALA A 64 -5.18 13.95 4.98
N TYR A 65 -5.53 15.12 5.49
CA TYR A 65 -6.87 15.48 5.96
C TYR A 65 -7.44 14.63 7.12
N VAL A 66 -6.62 13.85 7.82
CA VAL A 66 -7.05 12.96 8.92
C VAL A 66 -7.89 13.69 9.97
N ASN A 67 -7.47 14.87 10.40
CA ASN A 67 -8.22 15.64 11.41
C ASN A 67 -9.60 16.08 10.91
N ARG A 68 -9.73 16.44 9.63
CA ARG A 68 -11.02 16.81 9.02
C ARG A 68 -11.94 15.60 8.89
N LEU A 69 -11.37 14.45 8.50
CA LEU A 69 -12.11 13.20 8.40
C LEU A 69 -12.66 12.78 9.77
N LEU A 70 -11.81 12.75 10.81
CA LEU A 70 -12.21 12.37 12.15
C LEU A 70 -13.17 13.36 12.80
N ALA A 71 -12.95 14.68 12.63
CA ALA A 71 -13.85 15.70 13.15
C ALA A 71 -15.26 15.58 12.58
N LYS A 72 -15.42 15.16 11.32
CA LYS A 72 -16.73 14.87 10.69
C LYS A 72 -17.51 13.80 11.48
N CYS A 73 -16.81 12.86 12.09
CA CYS A 73 -17.37 11.78 12.89
C CYS A 73 -17.47 12.09 14.39
N GLY A 74 -17.06 13.30 14.81
CA GLY A 74 -16.94 13.64 16.22
C GLY A 74 -15.78 12.96 16.94
N LEU A 75 -14.79 12.52 16.18
CA LEU A 75 -13.61 11.77 16.66
C LEU A 75 -12.34 12.61 16.55
N ASN A 76 -11.27 12.14 17.21
CA ASN A 76 -9.91 12.66 17.06
C ASN A 76 -8.88 11.53 17.08
N ALA A 77 -7.70 11.79 16.55
CA ALA A 77 -6.63 10.79 16.40
C ALA A 77 -6.02 10.30 17.74
N ASN A 78 -6.36 10.93 18.85
CA ASN A 78 -5.86 10.53 20.18
C ASN A 78 -6.75 9.50 20.87
N ARG A 79 -7.89 9.16 20.28
CA ARG A 79 -8.85 8.17 20.80
C ARG A 79 -9.03 7.01 19.80
N PRO A 80 -8.06 6.11 19.69
CA PRO A 80 -8.11 5.01 18.73
C PRO A 80 -9.31 4.08 18.96
N MET A 81 -9.72 3.88 20.21
CA MET A 81 -10.88 3.04 20.53
C MET A 81 -12.19 3.63 20.00
N GLY A 82 -12.35 4.97 20.02
CA GLY A 82 -13.51 5.62 19.41
C GLY A 82 -13.54 5.45 17.89
N ILE A 83 -12.38 5.46 17.24
CA ILE A 83 -12.26 5.18 15.80
C ILE A 83 -12.62 3.72 15.53
N LEU A 84 -12.05 2.79 16.31
CA LEU A 84 -12.31 1.35 16.19
C LEU A 84 -13.80 1.02 16.40
N ALA A 85 -14.45 1.59 17.42
CA ALA A 85 -15.87 1.38 17.67
C ALA A 85 -16.73 1.81 16.47
N LEU A 86 -16.37 2.92 15.80
CA LEU A 86 -17.07 3.38 14.60
C LEU A 86 -16.82 2.46 13.40
N CYS A 87 -15.55 2.21 13.04
CA CYS A 87 -15.18 1.48 11.83
C CYS A 87 -15.12 -0.04 12.05
N LYS A 88 -15.27 -0.52 13.29
CA LYS A 88 -15.13 -1.94 13.66
C LYS A 88 -13.79 -2.55 13.26
N GLY A 89 -12.78 -1.71 13.06
CA GLY A 89 -11.49 -2.15 12.52
C GLY A 89 -11.56 -2.82 11.15
N LEU A 90 -12.65 -2.69 10.41
CA LEU A 90 -12.79 -3.24 9.06
C LEU A 90 -11.77 -2.62 8.11
N SER A 91 -11.13 -3.46 7.30
CA SER A 91 -10.18 -3.07 6.26
C SER A 91 -10.58 -3.65 4.91
N VAL A 92 -10.04 -3.09 3.84
CA VAL A 92 -10.04 -3.72 2.51
C VAL A 92 -8.85 -4.67 2.33
N ASP A 93 -8.01 -4.83 3.36
CA ASP A 93 -6.81 -5.66 3.29
C ASP A 93 -7.06 -7.09 3.76
N ASP A 94 -8.13 -7.33 4.54
CA ASP A 94 -8.42 -8.64 5.14
C ASP A 94 -9.90 -8.79 5.61
N SER A 95 -10.22 -9.96 6.23
CA SER A 95 -11.55 -10.33 6.72
C SER A 95 -11.73 -10.18 8.24
N TYR A 96 -10.79 -9.53 8.94
CA TYR A 96 -10.89 -9.30 10.39
C TYR A 96 -11.70 -8.06 10.74
N TRP A 97 -12.39 -8.13 11.87
CA TRP A 97 -13.06 -6.99 12.48
C TRP A 97 -13.20 -7.15 14.00
N VAL A 98 -13.45 -6.04 14.66
CA VAL A 98 -13.61 -5.99 16.14
C VAL A 98 -14.96 -5.37 16.45
N VAL A 99 -15.77 -6.07 17.21
CA VAL A 99 -17.12 -5.63 17.59
C VAL A 99 -17.26 -5.62 19.10
N GLU A 100 -18.18 -4.81 19.62
CA GLU A 100 -18.57 -4.85 21.03
C GLU A 100 -19.29 -6.15 21.34
N GLU A 101 -19.14 -6.64 22.56
CA GLU A 101 -19.90 -7.80 23.04
C GLU A 101 -21.41 -7.50 22.96
N GLY A 102 -22.19 -8.46 22.46
CA GLY A 102 -23.63 -8.25 22.21
C GLY A 102 -23.97 -7.62 20.85
N PHE A 103 -22.99 -7.29 20.02
CA PHE A 103 -23.26 -6.81 18.66
C PHE A 103 -23.81 -7.94 17.78
N GLU A 104 -25.03 -7.74 17.24
CA GLU A 104 -25.78 -8.77 16.46
C GLU A 104 -25.55 -8.70 14.93
N GLY A 105 -24.71 -7.78 14.43
CA GLY A 105 -24.42 -7.66 13.00
C GLY A 105 -23.52 -8.79 12.48
N THR A 106 -23.65 -9.11 11.18
CA THR A 106 -22.85 -10.12 10.48
C THR A 106 -21.80 -9.48 9.57
N PHE A 107 -20.69 -10.18 9.31
CA PHE A 107 -19.64 -9.70 8.41
C PHE A 107 -20.17 -9.40 7.01
N GLU A 108 -21.09 -10.21 6.48
CA GLU A 108 -21.76 -9.99 5.20
C GLU A 108 -22.37 -8.59 5.08
N LYS A 109 -23.00 -8.07 6.14
CA LYS A 109 -23.66 -6.76 6.15
C LYS A 109 -22.70 -5.57 6.33
N TYR A 110 -21.49 -5.82 6.81
CA TYR A 110 -20.56 -4.74 7.21
C TYR A 110 -19.25 -4.74 6.43
N ASN A 111 -18.81 -5.84 5.79
CA ASN A 111 -17.55 -5.94 5.10
C ASN A 111 -17.40 -4.82 4.03
N LEU A 112 -16.15 -4.43 3.76
CA LEU A 112 -15.83 -3.36 2.83
C LEU A 112 -15.66 -3.85 1.38
N PHE A 113 -15.70 -5.16 1.14
CA PHE A 113 -15.56 -5.72 -0.20
C PHE A 113 -16.86 -5.62 -1.00
N GLU A 114 -18.02 -5.80 -0.37
CA GLU A 114 -19.32 -5.92 -1.02
C GLU A 114 -20.24 -4.74 -0.71
N ASN A 115 -20.07 -4.10 0.45
CA ASN A 115 -20.97 -3.04 0.90
C ASN A 115 -20.57 -1.66 0.36
N ARG A 116 -21.52 -0.71 0.41
CA ARG A 116 -21.32 0.65 -0.07
C ARG A 116 -20.44 1.46 0.86
N PHE A 117 -19.60 2.32 0.29
CA PHE A 117 -18.79 3.28 1.02
C PHE A 117 -19.50 4.62 1.20
N SER A 118 -19.07 5.38 2.21
CA SER A 118 -19.50 6.76 2.40
C SER A 118 -18.83 7.68 1.38
N GLU A 119 -19.56 8.17 0.40
CA GLU A 119 -19.05 9.16 -0.57
C GLU A 119 -18.62 10.47 0.10
N VAL A 120 -19.24 10.84 1.21
CA VAL A 120 -18.86 12.03 1.99
C VAL A 120 -17.49 11.86 2.62
N LEU A 121 -17.20 10.69 3.22
CA LEU A 121 -15.89 10.40 3.79
C LEU A 121 -14.83 10.28 2.70
N ALA A 122 -15.11 9.63 1.57
CA ALA A 122 -14.22 9.59 0.42
C ALA A 122 -13.90 11.00 -0.11
N LEU A 123 -14.88 11.89 -0.21
CA LEU A 123 -14.65 13.28 -0.61
C LEU A 123 -13.73 14.01 0.37
N ILE A 124 -13.96 13.90 1.68
CA ILE A 124 -13.11 14.54 2.70
C ILE A 124 -11.69 13.99 2.65
N ALA A 125 -11.55 12.67 2.57
CA ALA A 125 -10.26 11.99 2.52
C ALA A 125 -9.41 12.37 1.31
N PHE A 126 -10.05 12.71 0.19
CA PHE A 126 -9.37 13.08 -1.05
C PHE A 126 -9.13 14.59 -1.21
N THR A 127 -10.08 15.44 -0.77
CA THR A 127 -10.02 16.87 -1.01
C THR A 127 -9.81 17.70 0.26
N GLY A 128 -10.05 17.13 1.42
CA GLY A 128 -10.12 17.85 2.69
C GLY A 128 -11.44 18.65 2.88
N TYR A 129 -12.36 18.64 1.93
CA TYR A 129 -13.62 19.38 2.01
C TYR A 129 -14.81 18.44 2.05
N GLY A 130 -15.85 18.82 2.81
CA GLY A 130 -17.10 18.07 2.90
C GLY A 130 -18.23 18.91 3.50
N SER A 131 -19.48 18.49 3.29
CA SER A 131 -20.65 19.18 3.85
C SER A 131 -20.69 19.07 5.37
N SER A 132 -21.27 20.06 6.03
CA SER A 132 -21.48 20.08 7.49
C SER A 132 -22.58 19.11 7.97
N ASN A 133 -23.40 18.55 7.07
CA ASN A 133 -24.49 17.66 7.45
C ASN A 133 -23.94 16.34 8.03
N ARG A 134 -24.39 16.01 9.24
CA ARG A 134 -24.17 14.69 9.87
C ARG A 134 -25.16 13.71 9.22
N SER A 135 -24.74 12.99 8.19
CA SER A 135 -25.44 11.79 7.72
C SER A 135 -25.04 10.60 8.59
N SER A 136 -25.89 9.57 8.66
CA SER A 136 -25.55 8.29 9.29
C SER A 136 -24.25 7.79 8.67
N LEU A 137 -23.19 7.68 9.48
CA LEU A 137 -21.88 7.28 9.01
C LEU A 137 -21.85 5.76 8.92
N ALA A 138 -21.87 5.24 7.72
CA ALA A 138 -21.54 3.85 7.45
C ALA A 138 -20.02 3.64 7.62
N SER A 139 -19.59 2.40 7.86
CA SER A 139 -18.18 2.05 7.83
C SER A 139 -17.56 2.43 6.48
N SER A 140 -16.31 2.83 6.49
CA SER A 140 -15.60 3.29 5.30
C SER A 140 -14.16 2.82 5.35
N PRO A 141 -13.57 2.40 4.23
CA PRO A 141 -12.15 2.02 4.16
C PRO A 141 -11.22 3.19 4.52
N GLU A 142 -11.73 4.42 4.51
CA GLU A 142 -10.98 5.61 4.84
C GLU A 142 -10.42 5.61 6.27
N PHE A 143 -11.01 4.86 7.20
CA PHE A 143 -10.56 4.76 8.59
C PHE A 143 -9.40 3.79 8.81
N THR A 144 -9.08 2.95 7.83
CA THR A 144 -8.02 1.95 7.94
C THR A 144 -6.98 2.02 6.83
N THR A 145 -7.21 2.85 5.80
CA THR A 145 -6.29 3.02 4.67
C THR A 145 -5.01 3.74 5.08
N ASN A 146 -3.87 3.12 4.81
CA ASN A 146 -2.53 3.63 5.09
C ASN A 146 -2.02 4.63 4.05
N GLY A 147 -0.88 5.28 4.38
CA GLY A 147 -0.13 6.18 3.51
C GLY A 147 -0.54 7.66 3.63
N MET A 148 0.37 8.56 3.34
CA MET A 148 0.28 10.00 3.64
C MET A 148 -0.52 10.79 2.59
N LEU A 149 -0.46 10.42 1.32
CA LEU A 149 -1.04 11.20 0.22
C LEU A 149 -2.58 11.26 0.27
N PRO A 150 -3.20 12.30 -0.28
CA PRO A 150 -4.64 12.37 -0.49
C PRO A 150 -5.12 11.16 -1.28
N LYS A 151 -6.00 10.36 -0.71
CA LYS A 151 -6.52 9.16 -1.37
C LYS A 151 -7.90 8.80 -0.86
N CYS A 152 -8.67 8.12 -1.69
CA CYS A 152 -9.95 7.56 -1.28
C CYS A 152 -10.32 6.33 -2.10
N TRP A 153 -11.16 5.51 -1.52
CA TRP A 153 -11.76 4.37 -2.20
C TRP A 153 -13.13 4.73 -2.76
N ARG A 154 -13.40 4.31 -3.97
CA ARG A 154 -14.69 4.50 -4.63
C ARG A 154 -15.16 3.19 -5.26
N ARG A 155 -16.46 2.99 -5.30
CA ARG A 155 -17.04 1.87 -6.02
C ARG A 155 -17.51 2.35 -7.39
N ILE A 156 -16.80 1.94 -8.44
CA ILE A 156 -17.06 2.35 -9.83
C ILE A 156 -17.46 1.10 -10.63
N SER A 157 -18.66 1.11 -11.17
CA SER A 157 -19.19 -0.04 -11.96
C SER A 157 -19.07 -1.39 -11.23
N GLY A 158 -19.32 -1.38 -9.91
CA GLY A 158 -19.21 -2.57 -9.05
C GLY A 158 -17.82 -2.87 -8.51
N LYS A 159 -16.76 -2.27 -9.07
CA LYS A 159 -15.37 -2.50 -8.65
C LYS A 159 -14.93 -1.49 -7.60
N VAL A 160 -14.18 -1.96 -6.62
CA VAL A 160 -13.53 -1.10 -5.62
C VAL A 160 -12.26 -0.52 -6.23
N THR A 161 -12.19 0.79 -6.33
CA THR A 161 -11.11 1.51 -7.01
C THR A 161 -10.50 2.56 -6.09
N LEU A 162 -9.18 2.52 -5.93
CA LEU A 162 -8.40 3.55 -5.25
C LEU A 162 -8.20 4.74 -6.19
N TYR A 163 -8.42 5.95 -5.66
CA TYR A 163 -8.05 7.24 -6.24
C TYR A 163 -6.96 7.85 -5.37
N LYS A 164 -5.75 7.99 -5.88
CA LYS A 164 -4.59 8.49 -5.14
C LYS A 164 -4.04 9.75 -5.83
N GLY A 165 -4.12 10.89 -5.14
CA GLY A 165 -3.56 12.16 -5.60
C GLY A 165 -2.06 12.23 -5.33
N GLY A 166 -1.42 13.24 -5.89
CA GLY A 166 -0.02 13.55 -5.60
C GLY A 166 0.12 14.49 -4.40
N THR A 167 1.36 14.76 -4.03
CA THR A 167 1.73 15.75 -3.02
C THR A 167 1.30 17.15 -3.45
N ASP A 168 0.80 17.94 -2.51
CA ASP A 168 0.45 19.34 -2.71
C ASP A 168 1.59 20.27 -2.24
N GLY A 169 1.82 21.36 -2.96
CA GLY A 169 2.81 22.39 -2.62
C GLY A 169 4.20 22.09 -3.19
N GLY A 170 4.94 23.17 -3.53
CA GLY A 170 6.22 23.05 -4.21
C GLY A 170 6.09 22.81 -5.72
N TYR A 171 7.08 23.26 -6.48
CA TYR A 171 7.06 23.21 -7.96
C TYR A 171 7.43 21.84 -8.54
N ASN A 172 8.06 20.98 -7.74
CA ASN A 172 8.51 19.64 -8.11
C ASN A 172 7.62 18.51 -7.56
N THR A 173 6.46 18.85 -6.97
CA THR A 173 5.54 17.90 -6.35
C THR A 173 4.36 17.57 -7.27
N GLY A 174 3.53 16.58 -6.86
CA GLY A 174 2.33 16.18 -7.59
C GLY A 174 2.58 15.25 -8.79
N ALA A 175 3.80 14.71 -8.93
CA ALA A 175 4.14 13.80 -10.03
C ALA A 175 3.83 12.34 -9.75
N GLU A 176 3.51 11.97 -8.50
CA GLU A 176 3.29 10.59 -8.06
C GLU A 176 2.23 9.85 -8.91
N PRO A 177 1.06 10.43 -9.28
CA PRO A 177 0.09 9.76 -10.13
C PRO A 177 0.66 9.37 -11.50
N TYR A 178 1.50 10.23 -12.08
CA TYR A 178 2.18 9.91 -13.33
C TYR A 178 3.20 8.79 -13.16
N CYS A 179 3.95 8.79 -12.05
CA CYS A 179 4.95 7.77 -11.76
C CYS A 179 4.30 6.40 -11.58
N GLU A 180 3.16 6.30 -10.86
CA GLU A 180 2.35 5.08 -10.78
C GLU A 180 1.99 4.56 -12.19
N TYR A 181 1.43 5.43 -13.02
CA TYR A 181 0.96 5.06 -14.36
C TYR A 181 2.09 4.62 -15.29
N TYR A 182 3.23 5.31 -15.26
CA TYR A 182 4.36 4.98 -16.14
C TYR A 182 5.19 3.81 -15.60
N ALA A 183 5.35 3.66 -14.29
CA ALA A 183 6.02 2.50 -13.69
C ALA A 183 5.27 1.20 -13.98
N ALA A 184 3.94 1.20 -13.92
CA ALA A 184 3.13 0.04 -14.29
C ALA A 184 3.35 -0.40 -15.75
N GLN A 185 3.67 0.52 -16.67
CA GLN A 185 4.01 0.17 -18.06
C GLN A 185 5.39 -0.50 -18.16
N VAL A 186 6.36 -0.10 -17.32
CA VAL A 186 7.67 -0.76 -17.24
C VAL A 186 7.49 -2.17 -16.70
N ALA A 187 6.73 -2.37 -15.63
CA ALA A 187 6.43 -3.68 -15.07
C ALA A 187 5.77 -4.60 -16.12
N ALA A 188 4.76 -4.09 -16.84
CA ALA A 188 4.08 -4.82 -17.91
C ALA A 188 5.03 -5.20 -19.05
N ALA A 189 5.95 -4.33 -19.45
CA ALA A 189 6.95 -4.61 -20.47
C ALA A 189 7.94 -5.69 -20.03
N MET A 190 8.32 -5.70 -18.76
CA MET A 190 9.16 -6.75 -18.16
C MET A 190 8.40 -8.07 -18.02
N GLY A 191 7.07 -8.04 -17.87
CA GLY A 191 6.24 -9.21 -17.55
C GLY A 191 6.27 -9.54 -16.07
N ILE A 192 6.36 -8.51 -15.22
CA ILE A 192 6.31 -8.60 -13.76
C ILE A 192 4.87 -8.44 -13.30
N ASP A 193 4.48 -9.21 -12.29
CA ASP A 193 3.18 -9.08 -11.65
C ASP A 193 3.12 -7.80 -10.81
N ALA A 194 2.40 -6.83 -11.33
CA ALA A 194 2.22 -5.52 -10.72
C ALA A 194 0.82 -4.98 -11.02
N ILE A 195 0.31 -4.19 -10.10
CA ILE A 195 -1.00 -3.54 -10.25
C ILE A 195 -0.99 -2.60 -11.45
N PRO A 196 -1.96 -2.72 -12.37
CA PRO A 196 -2.11 -1.77 -13.47
C PRO A 196 -2.69 -0.46 -12.95
N TYR A 197 -2.08 0.66 -13.32
CA TYR A 197 -2.54 2.00 -12.94
C TYR A 197 -3.09 2.77 -14.13
N GLY A 198 -4.25 3.43 -13.92
CA GLY A 198 -4.79 4.45 -14.80
C GLY A 198 -4.51 5.86 -14.31
N LEU A 199 -4.76 6.87 -15.17
CA LEU A 199 -4.81 8.28 -14.78
C LEU A 199 -6.22 8.81 -14.93
N SER A 200 -6.66 9.59 -13.95
CA SER A 200 -7.98 10.21 -13.91
C SER A 200 -7.90 11.59 -13.27
N GLN A 201 -9.00 12.32 -13.35
CA GLN A 201 -9.21 13.55 -12.59
C GLN A 201 -10.50 13.44 -11.81
N TRP A 202 -10.41 13.65 -10.49
CA TRP A 202 -11.58 13.69 -9.62
C TRP A 202 -11.57 14.95 -8.77
N LYS A 203 -12.70 15.66 -8.73
CA LYS A 203 -12.83 16.92 -7.99
C LYS A 203 -11.75 17.95 -8.30
N GLY A 204 -11.36 18.07 -9.58
CA GLY A 204 -10.34 19.01 -10.05
C GLY A 204 -8.89 18.56 -9.82
N ARG A 205 -8.65 17.44 -9.13
CA ARG A 205 -7.31 16.93 -8.82
C ARG A 205 -6.95 15.73 -9.70
N LEU A 206 -5.75 15.77 -10.29
CA LEU A 206 -5.18 14.59 -10.97
C LEU A 206 -4.92 13.48 -9.96
N CYS A 207 -5.16 12.25 -10.35
CA CYS A 207 -4.90 11.07 -9.53
C CYS A 207 -4.54 9.86 -10.38
N SER A 208 -3.77 8.96 -9.81
CA SER A 208 -3.70 7.57 -10.26
C SER A 208 -4.92 6.81 -9.78
N THR A 209 -5.29 5.77 -10.53
CA THR A 209 -6.39 4.88 -10.18
C THR A 209 -5.97 3.43 -10.36
N CYS A 210 -6.31 2.57 -9.40
CA CYS A 210 -6.14 1.14 -9.52
C CYS A 210 -7.29 0.40 -8.86
N GLU A 211 -7.59 -0.81 -9.33
CA GLU A 211 -8.56 -1.70 -8.70
C GLU A 211 -7.95 -2.29 -7.43
N LEU A 212 -8.80 -2.61 -6.46
CA LEU A 212 -8.43 -3.36 -5.27
C LEU A 212 -7.97 -4.76 -5.69
N PHE A 213 -6.84 -5.23 -5.16
CA PHE A 213 -6.27 -6.54 -5.49
C PHE A 213 -6.54 -7.62 -4.42
N THR A 214 -7.09 -7.21 -3.29
CA THR A 214 -7.63 -8.10 -2.26
C THR A 214 -9.12 -8.34 -2.49
N ASP A 215 -9.64 -9.38 -1.89
CA ASP A 215 -11.06 -9.70 -1.92
C ASP A 215 -11.50 -10.37 -0.60
N ILE A 216 -12.74 -10.84 -0.54
CA ILE A 216 -13.29 -11.46 0.67
C ILE A 216 -12.53 -12.75 1.05
N ASP A 217 -11.96 -13.46 0.08
CA ASP A 217 -11.25 -14.74 0.29
C ASP A 217 -9.73 -14.55 0.41
N HIS A 218 -9.17 -13.41 -0.04
CA HIS A 218 -7.73 -13.16 -0.09
C HIS A 218 -7.35 -11.84 0.55
N ALA A 219 -6.51 -11.92 1.58
CA ALA A 219 -5.95 -10.78 2.30
C ALA A 219 -4.57 -10.38 1.76
N TYR A 220 -4.14 -9.16 2.08
CA TYR A 220 -2.77 -8.69 1.88
C TYR A 220 -2.01 -8.65 3.21
N MET A 221 -0.83 -9.28 3.25
CA MET A 221 0.08 -9.26 4.39
C MET A 221 1.41 -8.64 3.99
N PRO A 222 1.73 -7.42 4.44
CA PRO A 222 3.04 -6.82 4.18
C PRO A 222 4.16 -7.60 4.88
N ILE A 223 5.31 -7.73 4.22
CA ILE A 223 6.47 -8.43 4.80
C ILE A 223 6.91 -7.81 6.14
N GLY A 224 6.81 -6.49 6.30
CA GLY A 224 7.16 -5.79 7.53
C GLY A 224 6.33 -6.17 8.75
N ASN A 225 5.16 -6.78 8.55
CA ASN A 225 4.36 -7.31 9.65
C ASN A 225 4.85 -8.70 10.11
N LEU A 226 5.46 -9.47 9.21
CA LEU A 226 6.01 -10.80 9.50
C LEU A 226 7.48 -10.72 9.97
N VAL A 227 8.29 -9.89 9.32
CA VAL A 227 9.71 -9.69 9.64
C VAL A 227 9.90 -8.31 10.26
N GLN A 228 9.72 -8.23 11.58
CA GLN A 228 9.70 -6.95 12.31
C GLN A 228 11.09 -6.44 12.73
N ARG A 229 12.13 -7.26 12.62
CA ARG A 229 13.52 -6.96 13.07
C ARG A 229 14.54 -7.52 12.09
N GLY A 230 15.76 -6.97 12.12
CA GLY A 230 16.90 -7.48 11.34
C GLY A 230 17.05 -6.83 9.95
N GLY A 231 16.20 -5.87 9.58
CA GLY A 231 16.35 -5.08 8.36
C GLY A 231 16.25 -5.90 7.08
N PHE A 232 16.90 -5.41 6.02
CA PHE A 232 16.84 -6.03 4.69
C PHE A 232 17.40 -7.46 4.65
N ASP A 233 18.48 -7.75 5.39
CA ASP A 233 19.07 -9.09 5.38
C ASP A 233 18.12 -10.15 5.98
N ALA A 234 17.37 -9.78 7.04
CA ALA A 234 16.36 -10.69 7.60
C ALA A 234 15.20 -10.93 6.62
N VAL A 235 14.77 -9.89 5.88
CA VAL A 235 13.75 -10.03 4.83
C VAL A 235 14.25 -10.89 3.68
N ALA A 236 15.48 -10.68 3.22
CA ALA A 236 16.08 -11.49 2.17
C ALA A 236 16.16 -12.97 2.59
N ALA A 237 16.67 -13.24 3.80
CA ALA A 237 16.73 -14.60 4.35
C ALA A 237 15.35 -15.24 4.49
N TYR A 238 14.31 -14.45 4.83
CA TYR A 238 12.94 -14.97 4.88
C TYR A 238 12.48 -15.44 3.50
N TYR A 239 12.68 -14.63 2.44
CA TYR A 239 12.33 -15.03 1.07
C TYR A 239 13.15 -16.22 0.54
N GLU A 240 14.45 -16.32 0.88
CA GLU A 240 15.32 -17.45 0.51
C GLU A 240 14.82 -18.79 1.07
N ASN A 241 14.07 -18.78 2.18
CA ASN A 241 13.47 -19.98 2.77
C ASN A 241 12.08 -20.32 2.22
N LEU A 242 11.52 -19.51 1.32
CA LEU A 242 10.24 -19.78 0.66
C LEU A 242 10.44 -20.54 -0.66
N SER A 243 9.34 -21.02 -1.24
CA SER A 243 9.36 -21.68 -2.56
C SER A 243 9.68 -20.71 -3.70
N GLU A 244 10.09 -21.25 -4.84
CA GLU A 244 10.57 -20.50 -6.01
C GLU A 244 9.65 -19.35 -6.48
N PRO A 245 8.31 -19.45 -6.51
CA PRO A 245 7.45 -18.34 -6.90
C PRO A 245 7.66 -17.09 -6.04
N PHE A 246 7.90 -17.25 -4.74
CA PHE A 246 8.13 -16.15 -3.81
C PHE A 246 9.53 -15.55 -3.97
N GLN A 247 10.54 -16.41 -4.11
CA GLN A 247 11.91 -15.97 -4.39
C GLN A 247 11.97 -15.19 -5.71
N LYS A 248 11.30 -15.67 -6.75
CA LYS A 248 11.18 -14.99 -8.03
C LYS A 248 10.54 -13.61 -7.89
N ALA A 249 9.41 -13.50 -7.19
CA ALA A 249 8.73 -12.23 -6.99
C ALA A 249 9.62 -11.22 -6.25
N PHE A 250 10.40 -11.65 -5.28
CA PHE A 250 11.36 -10.81 -4.57
C PHE A 250 12.49 -10.33 -5.49
N ARG A 251 13.07 -11.21 -6.32
CA ARG A 251 14.09 -10.85 -7.32
C ARG A 251 13.52 -9.86 -8.36
N ASP A 252 12.34 -10.15 -8.89
CA ASP A 252 11.65 -9.31 -9.84
C ASP A 252 11.43 -7.89 -9.29
N MET A 253 11.02 -7.77 -8.02
CA MET A 253 10.85 -6.50 -7.33
C MET A 253 12.16 -5.71 -7.25
N LEU A 254 13.25 -6.34 -6.81
CA LEU A 254 14.55 -5.66 -6.66
C LEU A 254 15.10 -5.17 -8.00
N VAL A 255 14.97 -5.98 -9.05
CA VAL A 255 15.37 -5.59 -10.41
C VAL A 255 14.47 -4.48 -10.97
N PHE A 256 13.17 -4.59 -10.78
CA PHE A 256 12.21 -3.57 -11.18
C PHE A 256 12.46 -2.23 -10.48
N ASP A 257 12.62 -2.23 -9.16
CA ASP A 257 12.89 -1.01 -8.38
C ASP A 257 14.23 -0.38 -8.79
N ALA A 258 15.23 -1.19 -9.15
CA ALA A 258 16.47 -0.68 -9.71
C ALA A 258 16.28 -0.03 -11.09
N VAL A 259 15.39 -0.52 -11.94
CA VAL A 259 15.07 0.08 -13.24
C VAL A 259 14.32 1.39 -13.10
N ILE A 260 13.24 1.40 -12.30
CA ILE A 260 12.38 2.57 -12.13
C ILE A 260 12.90 3.58 -11.09
N CYS A 261 14.01 3.27 -10.39
CA CYS A 261 14.56 4.07 -9.30
C CYS A 261 13.52 4.35 -8.21
N ASN A 262 12.92 3.31 -7.66
CA ASN A 262 11.92 3.45 -6.62
C ASN A 262 12.58 3.68 -5.26
N THR A 263 12.52 4.91 -4.77
CA THR A 263 13.16 5.31 -3.50
C THR A 263 12.33 4.97 -2.26
N ASP A 264 11.12 4.41 -2.41
CA ASP A 264 10.18 4.21 -1.30
C ASP A 264 9.59 2.78 -1.23
N ARG A 265 10.36 1.76 -1.64
CA ARG A 265 9.97 0.36 -1.46
C ARG A 265 10.16 -0.07 -0.01
N HIS A 266 9.41 0.51 0.91
CA HIS A 266 9.44 0.09 2.31
C HIS A 266 8.70 -1.25 2.51
N TYR A 267 8.92 -1.90 3.66
CA TYR A 267 8.38 -3.23 3.98
C TYR A 267 6.84 -3.31 4.07
N GLY A 268 6.14 -2.21 3.92
CA GLY A 268 4.68 -2.13 3.79
C GLY A 268 4.18 -2.28 2.34
N ASN A 269 5.05 -2.14 1.33
CA ASN A 269 4.69 -2.05 -0.09
C ASN A 269 4.98 -3.33 -0.89
N PHE A 270 5.28 -4.44 -0.21
CA PHE A 270 5.40 -5.78 -0.78
C PHE A 270 5.19 -6.84 0.30
N GLY A 271 4.83 -8.04 -0.10
CA GLY A 271 4.51 -9.13 0.82
C GLY A 271 3.72 -10.24 0.15
N PHE A 272 2.64 -10.67 0.79
CA PHE A 272 1.97 -11.91 0.44
C PHE A 272 0.45 -11.74 0.34
N MET A 273 -0.16 -12.53 -0.53
CA MET A 273 -1.58 -12.84 -0.49
C MET A 273 -1.80 -13.98 0.49
N ILE A 274 -2.77 -13.81 1.38
CA ILE A 274 -3.17 -14.80 2.39
C ILE A 274 -4.53 -15.35 2.01
N ASP A 275 -4.67 -16.67 2.01
CA ASP A 275 -5.98 -17.31 1.96
C ASP A 275 -6.68 -17.11 3.30
N ASN A 276 -7.79 -16.37 3.29
CA ASN A 276 -8.52 -16.00 4.50
C ASN A 276 -9.18 -17.20 5.20
N LYS A 277 -9.45 -18.29 4.47
CA LYS A 277 -10.13 -19.48 5.04
C LYS A 277 -9.17 -20.35 5.82
N THR A 278 -7.94 -20.45 5.33
CA THR A 278 -6.89 -21.28 5.95
C THR A 278 -5.90 -20.45 6.77
N ASN A 279 -5.92 -19.13 6.61
CA ASN A 279 -4.97 -18.18 7.19
C ASN A 279 -3.50 -18.53 6.86
N THR A 280 -3.25 -18.93 5.61
CA THR A 280 -1.93 -19.34 5.14
C THR A 280 -1.46 -18.47 3.97
N ILE A 281 -0.14 -18.35 3.80
CA ILE A 281 0.45 -17.66 2.65
C ILE A 281 0.11 -18.46 1.37
N ALA A 282 -0.63 -17.82 0.45
CA ALA A 282 -1.12 -18.44 -0.78
C ALA A 282 -0.26 -18.08 -2.00
N ALA A 283 0.16 -16.82 -2.13
CA ALA A 283 0.92 -16.33 -3.28
C ALA A 283 1.74 -15.08 -2.91
N PRO A 284 2.74 -14.68 -3.73
CA PRO A 284 3.30 -13.34 -3.67
C PRO A 284 2.19 -12.31 -3.97
N ALA A 285 2.22 -11.16 -3.28
CA ALA A 285 1.33 -10.05 -3.65
C ALA A 285 1.86 -9.35 -4.91
N PRO A 286 0.97 -8.86 -5.79
CA PRO A 286 1.39 -8.04 -6.93
C PRO A 286 2.08 -6.77 -6.44
N LEU A 287 3.05 -6.26 -7.19
CA LEU A 287 3.76 -5.02 -6.84
C LEU A 287 2.84 -3.81 -7.01
N PHE A 288 2.89 -2.90 -6.06
CA PHE A 288 2.08 -1.68 -6.05
C PHE A 288 2.84 -0.52 -5.40
N ASP A 289 2.24 0.65 -5.36
CA ASP A 289 2.79 1.89 -4.77
C ASP A 289 4.15 2.29 -5.38
N HIS A 290 4.10 2.72 -6.65
CA HIS A 290 5.28 3.18 -7.40
C HIS A 290 5.37 4.71 -7.51
N GLY A 291 4.62 5.45 -6.68
CA GLY A 291 4.54 6.91 -6.75
C GLY A 291 5.88 7.62 -6.57
N ASN A 292 6.74 7.09 -5.71
CA ASN A 292 8.09 7.61 -5.46
C ASN A 292 9.16 6.95 -6.34
N SER A 293 8.85 6.77 -7.61
CA SER A 293 9.74 6.24 -8.63
C SER A 293 9.87 7.19 -9.83
N LEU A 294 10.61 6.78 -10.85
CA LEU A 294 10.77 7.50 -12.11
C LEU A 294 11.08 9.00 -11.91
N PHE A 295 11.85 9.29 -10.86
CA PHE A 295 12.38 10.64 -10.59
C PHE A 295 11.26 11.66 -10.31
N ASN A 296 10.25 11.25 -9.52
CA ASN A 296 9.04 12.04 -9.25
C ASN A 296 9.33 13.45 -8.72
N GLN A 297 10.36 13.60 -7.88
CA GLN A 297 10.72 14.86 -7.22
C GLN A 297 11.71 15.73 -8.00
N ALA A 298 12.16 15.30 -9.19
CA ALA A 298 13.04 16.10 -10.04
C ALA A 298 12.34 17.40 -10.45
N GLY A 299 13.03 18.53 -10.25
CA GLY A 299 12.56 19.87 -10.58
C GLY A 299 12.87 20.28 -12.03
N PRO A 300 12.40 21.44 -12.47
CA PRO A 300 12.71 21.97 -13.80
C PRO A 300 14.20 22.04 -14.13
N GLU A 301 15.02 22.45 -13.15
CA GLU A 301 16.48 22.54 -13.25
C GLU A 301 17.13 21.19 -13.53
N ASP A 302 16.62 20.12 -12.93
CA ASP A 302 17.14 18.76 -13.14
C ASP A 302 16.88 18.29 -14.59
N TYR A 303 15.86 18.83 -15.26
CA TYR A 303 15.52 18.51 -16.64
C TYR A 303 16.12 19.46 -17.68
N GLU A 304 16.99 20.39 -17.29
CA GLU A 304 17.62 21.33 -18.22
C GLU A 304 18.56 20.62 -19.20
N SER A 305 19.36 19.68 -18.69
CA SER A 305 20.26 18.84 -19.51
C SER A 305 20.25 17.38 -19.08
N ALA A 306 20.85 16.52 -19.90
CA ALA A 306 21.03 15.09 -19.54
C ALA A 306 22.01 14.92 -18.37
N GLU A 307 23.01 15.81 -18.28
CA GLU A 307 24.02 15.85 -17.23
C GLU A 307 23.38 16.26 -15.88
N ALA A 308 22.59 17.33 -15.86
CA ALA A 308 21.87 17.75 -14.66
C ALA A 308 20.93 16.63 -14.16
N PHE A 309 20.20 16.00 -15.09
CA PHE A 309 19.31 14.90 -14.75
C PHE A 309 20.08 13.71 -14.19
N GLN A 310 21.26 13.38 -14.74
CA GLN A 310 22.09 12.30 -14.21
C GLN A 310 22.62 12.63 -12.81
N GLN A 311 23.08 13.87 -12.58
CA GLN A 311 23.53 14.32 -11.24
C GLN A 311 22.42 14.16 -10.20
N TYR A 312 21.19 14.58 -10.53
CA TYR A 312 20.06 14.36 -9.64
C TYR A 312 19.82 12.85 -9.36
N ILE A 313 19.84 12.00 -10.40
CA ILE A 313 19.63 10.55 -10.25
C ILE A 313 20.70 9.92 -9.35
N ASP A 314 21.91 10.37 -9.42
CA ASP A 314 23.04 9.83 -8.63
C ASP A 314 22.90 10.16 -7.11
N THR A 315 22.00 11.07 -6.74
CA THR A 315 21.64 11.33 -5.32
C THR A 315 20.59 10.39 -4.77
N LEU A 316 19.90 9.63 -5.62
CA LEU A 316 18.76 8.81 -5.21
C LEU A 316 19.22 7.44 -4.70
N VAL A 317 18.72 7.10 -3.51
CA VAL A 317 19.01 5.82 -2.85
C VAL A 317 17.71 5.09 -2.49
N PRO A 318 17.70 3.77 -2.42
CA PRO A 318 16.55 3.01 -1.91
C PRO A 318 16.38 3.20 -0.39
N CYS A 319 15.16 3.03 0.13
CA CYS A 319 14.87 3.29 1.54
C CYS A 319 15.23 2.15 2.50
N VAL A 320 15.43 0.91 2.01
CA VAL A 320 15.61 -0.26 2.88
C VAL A 320 16.89 -1.06 2.63
N TYR A 321 17.68 -0.68 1.62
CA TYR A 321 19.01 -1.24 1.31
C TYR A 321 19.90 -0.16 0.69
N ASP A 322 21.21 -0.41 0.55
CA ASP A 322 22.19 0.67 0.29
C ASP A 322 22.26 1.10 -1.18
N ASP A 323 22.15 0.18 -2.15
CA ASP A 323 22.38 0.46 -3.56
C ASP A 323 21.47 -0.35 -4.47
N PHE A 324 20.82 0.32 -5.43
CA PHE A 324 19.89 -0.29 -6.37
C PHE A 324 20.54 -1.38 -7.24
N PHE A 325 21.71 -1.08 -7.82
CA PHE A 325 22.36 -1.96 -8.79
C PHE A 325 23.08 -3.12 -8.11
N ALA A 326 23.80 -2.83 -7.03
CA ALA A 326 24.51 -3.86 -6.28
C ALA A 326 23.53 -4.90 -5.73
N THR A 327 22.41 -4.43 -5.14
CA THR A 327 21.38 -5.32 -4.60
C THR A 327 20.69 -6.11 -5.72
N ALA A 328 20.23 -5.44 -6.79
CA ALA A 328 19.61 -6.14 -7.90
C ALA A 328 20.54 -7.19 -8.52
N LYS A 329 21.83 -6.86 -8.78
CA LYS A 329 22.81 -7.80 -9.33
C LYS A 329 23.13 -8.98 -8.40
N ARG A 330 23.03 -8.80 -7.08
CA ARG A 330 23.22 -9.88 -6.09
C ARG A 330 22.13 -10.94 -6.20
N PHE A 331 20.89 -10.54 -6.43
CA PHE A 331 19.74 -11.43 -6.39
C PHE A 331 19.21 -11.85 -7.77
N MET A 332 19.48 -11.09 -8.85
CA MET A 332 18.93 -11.37 -10.17
C MET A 332 19.36 -12.74 -10.73
N ALA A 333 18.43 -13.39 -11.40
CA ALA A 333 18.61 -14.64 -12.14
C ALA A 333 18.57 -14.40 -13.67
N ASP A 334 18.75 -15.43 -14.46
CA ASP A 334 18.74 -15.35 -15.93
C ASP A 334 17.39 -14.86 -16.48
N GLU A 335 16.27 -15.22 -15.85
CA GLU A 335 14.95 -14.71 -16.20
C GLU A 335 14.87 -13.19 -16.10
N ASN A 336 15.49 -12.60 -15.09
CA ASN A 336 15.54 -11.14 -14.96
C ASN A 336 16.33 -10.48 -16.08
N ARG A 337 17.36 -11.15 -16.60
CA ARG A 337 18.10 -10.67 -17.78
C ARG A 337 17.21 -10.63 -19.02
N GLU A 338 16.37 -11.65 -19.23
CA GLU A 338 15.39 -11.67 -20.32
C GLU A 338 14.34 -10.55 -20.17
N GLN A 339 13.87 -10.30 -18.95
CA GLN A 339 12.96 -9.20 -18.63
C GLN A 339 13.61 -7.85 -18.98
N LEU A 340 14.87 -7.63 -18.60
CA LEU A 340 15.62 -6.41 -18.85
C LEU A 340 15.87 -6.17 -20.35
N ARG A 341 16.13 -7.21 -21.13
CA ARG A 341 16.30 -7.10 -22.62
C ARG A 341 15.08 -6.51 -23.30
N LYS A 342 13.86 -6.77 -22.79
CA LYS A 342 12.63 -6.20 -23.32
C LYS A 342 12.56 -4.67 -23.17
N LEU A 343 13.35 -4.11 -22.27
CA LEU A 343 13.40 -2.67 -22.03
C LEU A 343 14.40 -1.91 -22.91
N LEU A 344 15.25 -2.57 -23.71
CA LEU A 344 16.28 -1.89 -24.52
C LEU A 344 15.69 -0.93 -25.56
N GLY A 345 14.48 -1.21 -26.04
CA GLY A 345 13.73 -0.33 -26.94
C GLY A 345 12.52 0.34 -26.31
N PHE A 346 12.41 0.31 -24.98
CA PHE A 346 11.20 0.74 -24.28
C PHE A 346 10.85 2.21 -24.51
N ARG A 347 9.54 2.47 -24.68
CA ARG A 347 8.93 3.80 -24.72
C ARG A 347 7.58 3.77 -24.01
N PHE A 348 7.26 4.86 -23.32
CA PHE A 348 5.96 5.00 -22.67
C PHE A 348 4.83 5.20 -23.69
N LYS A 349 3.71 4.52 -23.48
CA LYS A 349 2.44 4.87 -24.10
C LYS A 349 1.89 6.14 -23.45
N ARG A 350 1.61 7.15 -24.25
CA ARG A 350 1.04 8.42 -23.76
C ARG A 350 -0.42 8.22 -23.36
N HIS A 351 -0.81 8.84 -22.23
CA HIS A 351 -2.23 8.92 -21.89
C HIS A 351 -2.93 9.91 -22.80
N VAL A 352 -4.21 9.67 -23.12
CA VAL A 352 -4.97 10.49 -24.08
C VAL A 352 -5.16 11.96 -23.66
N ARG A 353 -5.09 12.25 -22.34
CA ARG A 353 -5.34 13.60 -21.78
C ARG A 353 -4.23 14.10 -20.86
N TYR A 354 -3.64 13.22 -20.04
CA TYR A 354 -2.76 13.59 -18.93
C TYR A 354 -1.35 13.03 -19.17
N ASN A 355 -0.38 13.90 -19.37
CA ASN A 355 0.99 13.49 -19.58
C ASN A 355 1.95 14.48 -18.92
N LEU A 356 3.10 13.99 -18.50
CA LEU A 356 4.26 14.83 -18.19
C LEU A 356 4.79 15.52 -19.46
N PRO A 357 5.54 16.62 -19.34
CA PRO A 357 6.15 17.30 -20.48
C PRO A 357 6.97 16.33 -21.35
N PRO A 358 6.92 16.47 -22.69
CA PRO A 358 7.60 15.52 -23.60
C PRO A 358 9.09 15.36 -23.34
N LYS A 359 9.80 16.45 -22.99
CA LYS A 359 11.24 16.43 -22.64
C LYS A 359 11.48 15.55 -21.42
N ARG A 360 10.69 15.72 -20.36
CA ARG A 360 10.76 14.90 -19.13
C ARG A 360 10.54 13.42 -19.42
N LEU A 361 9.49 13.10 -20.18
CA LEU A 361 9.19 11.72 -20.55
C LEU A 361 10.29 11.07 -21.39
N LYS A 362 10.92 11.82 -22.31
CA LYS A 362 12.05 11.32 -23.09
C LYS A 362 13.25 10.98 -22.19
N LEU A 363 13.60 11.84 -21.25
CA LEU A 363 14.69 11.59 -20.30
C LEU A 363 14.38 10.38 -19.39
N MET A 364 13.15 10.24 -18.93
CA MET A 364 12.72 9.07 -18.15
C MET A 364 12.84 7.77 -18.98
N GLU A 365 12.40 7.76 -20.24
CA GLU A 365 12.57 6.64 -21.18
C GLU A 365 14.04 6.26 -21.39
N GLU A 366 14.89 7.27 -21.55
CA GLU A 366 16.35 7.08 -21.69
C GLU A 366 16.95 6.46 -20.43
N GLN A 367 16.52 6.92 -19.25
CA GLN A 367 17.01 6.35 -17.99
C GLN A 367 16.53 4.92 -17.76
N VAL A 368 15.27 4.59 -18.06
CA VAL A 368 14.79 3.20 -17.99
C VAL A 368 15.69 2.28 -18.83
N ARG A 369 16.01 2.67 -20.08
CA ARG A 369 16.88 1.89 -20.97
C ARG A 369 18.32 1.82 -20.43
N LYS A 370 18.91 2.95 -19.97
CA LYS A 370 20.27 2.99 -19.43
C LYS A 370 20.42 2.11 -18.19
N ARG A 371 19.44 2.17 -17.27
CA ARG A 371 19.45 1.36 -16.04
C ARG A 371 19.30 -0.13 -16.36
N ALA A 372 18.45 -0.49 -17.33
CA ALA A 372 18.34 -1.86 -17.80
C ALA A 372 19.67 -2.35 -18.44
N MET A 373 20.34 -1.55 -19.27
CA MET A 373 21.65 -1.88 -19.83
C MET A 373 22.71 -2.09 -18.75
N ARG A 374 22.78 -1.16 -17.76
CA ARG A 374 23.74 -1.27 -16.64
C ARG A 374 23.56 -2.53 -15.81
N LEU A 375 22.30 -3.00 -15.65
CA LEU A 375 22.03 -4.28 -14.98
C LEU A 375 22.45 -5.48 -15.82
N LEU A 376 22.38 -5.39 -17.15
CA LEU A 376 22.79 -6.44 -18.09
C LEU A 376 24.32 -6.56 -18.22
N GLU A 377 25.07 -5.47 -17.98
CA GLU A 377 26.53 -5.48 -17.99
C GLU A 377 27.06 -6.44 -16.90
N ASN A 378 27.93 -7.36 -17.33
CA ASN A 378 28.62 -8.23 -16.38
C ASN A 378 29.55 -7.38 -15.50
N LYS A 379 29.73 -7.77 -14.24
CA LYS A 379 30.87 -7.30 -13.49
C LYS A 379 32.12 -7.93 -14.15
N ASP A 380 32.98 -7.08 -14.77
CA ASP A 380 34.37 -7.48 -15.00
C ASP A 380 35.07 -7.68 -13.65
#